data_b18ded343fc25b52879f78196f635dc8
#
_entry.id   b18ded343fc25b52879f78196f635dc8
#
_cell.length_a   1.000
_cell.length_b   1.000
_cell.length_c   1.000
_cell.angle_alpha   90.00
_cell.angle_beta   90.00
_cell.angle_gamma   90.00
#
_symmetry.space_group_name_H-M   'P 1'
#
loop_
_entity.id
_entity.type
_entity.pdbx_description
1 polymer ?
#
loop_
_entity_poly.entity_id
_entity_poly.type
_entity_poly.pdbx_seq_one_letter_code
_entity_poly.pdbx_strand_id
1 'polypeptide(L)'
;MENWCFEPQVMKTYARHYETGEVMPDELMEKIEKAGTFKQGFVMTELLSAAILDMDYHTLTNADELDVNAFEKASLDKMGMIPEIIVRYRSTNFNHVFGGGYAAGYYSYTWAEVLDADAYQAFVETGDIYNQEVATSFRKNILEKGDSEDAMTLYLKFRGKEPDPSALLRKRGFIQ
;
A
#
# COMPACT_ATOMS: atom_id res chain seq x y z
N MET A 1 10.42 -4.63 0.40
CA MET A 1 11.58 -4.55 1.34
C MET A 1 11.13 -4.27 2.77
N GLU A 2 10.19 -3.34 2.99
CA GLU A 2 9.72 -2.99 4.35
C GLU A 2 9.08 -4.17 5.10
N ASN A 3 8.42 -5.10 4.41
CA ASN A 3 7.81 -6.27 5.05
C ASN A 3 8.81 -7.05 5.93
N TRP A 4 10.04 -7.26 5.44
CA TRP A 4 11.08 -7.94 6.21
C TRP A 4 11.50 -7.19 7.47
N CYS A 5 11.43 -5.84 7.46
CA CYS A 5 11.87 -5.05 8.62
C CYS A 5 11.04 -5.31 9.88
N PHE A 6 9.79 -5.73 9.73
CA PHE A 6 8.89 -5.99 10.85
C PHE A 6 8.81 -7.47 11.23
N GLU A 7 9.52 -8.35 10.53
CA GLU A 7 9.63 -9.75 10.94
C GLU A 7 10.42 -9.89 12.25
N PRO A 8 9.92 -10.62 13.26
CA PRO A 8 10.59 -10.73 14.57
C PRO A 8 12.03 -11.20 14.46
N GLN A 9 12.32 -12.17 13.59
CA GLN A 9 13.67 -12.67 13.37
C GLN A 9 14.61 -11.61 12.77
N VAL A 10 14.10 -10.70 11.95
CA VAL A 10 14.87 -9.59 11.38
C VAL A 10 15.01 -8.48 12.40
N MET A 11 13.94 -8.09 13.10
CA MET A 11 13.97 -7.07 14.15
C MET A 11 15.03 -7.39 15.21
N LYS A 12 15.17 -8.64 15.62
CA LYS A 12 16.19 -9.09 16.61
C LYS A 12 17.62 -8.82 16.17
N THR A 13 17.87 -8.61 14.87
CA THR A 13 19.22 -8.30 14.38
C THR A 13 19.59 -6.82 14.53
N TYR A 14 18.63 -5.92 14.39
CA TYR A 14 18.90 -4.47 14.37
C TYR A 14 18.21 -3.67 15.48
N ALA A 15 17.05 -4.11 15.98
CA ALA A 15 16.31 -3.40 17.01
C ALA A 15 16.94 -3.62 18.38
N ARG A 16 17.81 -2.69 18.77
CA ARG A 16 18.58 -2.74 20.00
C ARG A 16 18.50 -1.42 20.76
N HIS A 17 18.54 -1.52 22.09
CA HIS A 17 18.59 -0.34 22.94
C HIS A 17 19.89 0.45 22.67
N TYR A 18 19.77 1.75 22.46
CA TYR A 18 20.88 2.58 21.99
C TYR A 18 22.04 2.72 22.99
N GLU A 19 21.78 2.59 24.31
CA GLU A 19 22.81 2.63 25.34
C GLU A 19 23.31 1.25 25.74
N THR A 20 22.39 0.29 25.98
CA THR A 20 22.75 -1.02 26.54
C THR A 20 23.08 -2.06 25.48
N GLY A 21 22.63 -1.86 24.22
CA GLY A 21 22.77 -2.85 23.15
C GLY A 21 21.85 -4.07 23.28
N GLU A 22 20.98 -4.10 24.30
CA GLU A 22 20.02 -5.19 24.50
C GLU A 22 19.02 -5.27 23.33
N VAL A 23 18.69 -6.49 22.94
CA VAL A 23 17.68 -6.73 21.90
C VAL A 23 16.31 -6.30 22.39
N MET A 24 15.50 -5.71 21.50
CA MET A 24 14.13 -5.33 21.81
C MET A 24 13.34 -6.53 22.39
N PRO A 25 12.66 -6.36 23.53
CA PRO A 25 11.84 -7.43 24.11
C PRO A 25 10.71 -7.89 23.18
N ASP A 26 10.40 -9.17 23.18
CA ASP A 26 9.33 -9.76 22.35
C ASP A 26 7.97 -9.08 22.60
N GLU A 27 7.66 -8.72 23.86
CA GLU A 27 6.44 -7.99 24.24
C GLU A 27 6.31 -6.64 23.50
N LEU A 28 7.43 -5.97 23.24
CA LEU A 28 7.44 -4.69 22.53
C LEU A 28 7.22 -4.90 21.02
N MET A 29 7.79 -5.97 20.46
CA MET A 29 7.56 -6.38 19.07
C MET A 29 6.09 -6.72 18.84
N GLU A 30 5.45 -7.47 19.72
CA GLU A 30 4.00 -7.76 19.67
C GLU A 30 3.13 -6.50 19.74
N LYS A 31 3.54 -5.51 20.54
CA LYS A 31 2.82 -4.21 20.59
C LYS A 31 2.93 -3.43 19.28
N ILE A 32 4.09 -3.48 18.62
CA ILE A 32 4.30 -2.86 17.30
C ILE A 32 3.40 -3.53 16.27
N GLU A 33 3.34 -4.86 16.23
CA GLU A 33 2.48 -5.61 15.34
C GLU A 33 1.00 -5.26 15.54
N LYS A 34 0.52 -5.27 16.78
CA LYS A 34 -0.86 -4.85 17.12
C LYS A 34 -1.16 -3.41 16.74
N ALA A 35 -0.19 -2.50 16.90
CA ALA A 35 -0.34 -1.11 16.49
C ALA A 35 -0.48 -0.98 14.97
N GLY A 36 0.16 -1.86 14.20
CA GLY A 36 0.09 -1.88 12.73
C GLY A 36 -1.32 -2.12 12.17
N THR A 37 -2.19 -2.82 12.90
CA THR A 37 -3.59 -3.05 12.48
C THR A 37 -4.58 -2.07 13.09
N PHE A 38 -4.12 -1.20 14.01
CA PHE A 38 -5.00 -0.25 14.70
C PHE A 38 -5.51 0.85 13.78
N LYS A 39 -6.81 1.06 13.77
CA LYS A 39 -7.51 2.08 12.96
C LYS A 39 -7.26 1.96 11.44
N GLN A 40 -6.98 0.80 10.92
CA GLN A 40 -6.76 0.60 9.48
C GLN A 40 -7.98 0.99 8.64
N GLY A 41 -9.21 0.85 9.14
CA GLY A 41 -10.40 1.36 8.47
C GLY A 41 -10.33 2.87 8.20
N PHE A 42 -9.89 3.67 9.19
CA PHE A 42 -9.69 5.11 9.01
C PHE A 42 -8.61 5.38 7.95
N VAL A 43 -7.44 4.76 8.07
CA VAL A 43 -6.30 4.97 7.17
C VAL A 43 -6.65 4.62 5.72
N MET A 44 -7.34 3.48 5.52
CA MET A 44 -7.74 3.06 4.18
C MET A 44 -8.83 3.97 3.59
N THR A 45 -9.80 4.39 4.38
CA THR A 45 -10.85 5.31 3.91
C THR A 45 -10.24 6.65 3.49
N GLU A 46 -9.32 7.21 4.27
CA GLU A 46 -8.60 8.43 3.93
C GLU A 46 -7.81 8.29 2.62
N LEU A 47 -7.09 7.18 2.43
CA LEU A 47 -6.30 6.93 1.22
C LEU A 47 -7.20 6.73 -0.01
N LEU A 48 -8.23 5.89 0.11
CA LEU A 48 -9.14 5.58 -0.99
C LEU A 48 -9.99 6.79 -1.38
N SER A 49 -10.37 7.65 -0.44
CA SER A 49 -11.09 8.89 -0.75
C SER A 49 -10.28 9.80 -1.68
N ALA A 50 -8.97 9.88 -1.49
CA ALA A 50 -8.10 10.64 -2.38
C ALA A 50 -8.02 10.01 -3.78
N ALA A 51 -7.93 8.68 -3.87
CA ALA A 51 -7.90 7.98 -5.16
C ALA A 51 -9.23 8.11 -5.93
N ILE A 52 -10.36 8.04 -5.24
CA ILE A 52 -11.69 8.21 -5.85
C ILE A 52 -11.88 9.66 -6.31
N LEU A 53 -11.51 10.63 -5.48
CA LEU A 53 -11.60 12.05 -5.82
C LEU A 53 -10.72 12.39 -7.04
N ASP A 54 -9.51 11.81 -7.15
CA ASP A 54 -8.66 11.92 -8.33
C ASP A 54 -9.38 11.43 -9.59
N MET A 55 -9.95 10.22 -9.53
CA MET A 55 -10.70 9.66 -10.67
C MET A 55 -11.93 10.47 -11.01
N ASP A 56 -12.69 10.95 -10.02
CA ASP A 56 -13.87 11.78 -10.26
C ASP A 56 -13.48 13.09 -10.97
N TYR A 57 -12.37 13.74 -10.60
CA TYR A 57 -11.86 14.91 -11.32
C TYR A 57 -11.46 14.59 -12.77
N HIS A 58 -10.70 13.51 -12.99
CA HIS A 58 -10.12 13.19 -14.29
C HIS A 58 -11.07 12.43 -15.24
N THR A 59 -12.28 12.13 -14.81
CA THR A 59 -13.38 11.64 -15.66
C THR A 59 -14.34 12.75 -16.10
N LEU A 60 -14.15 14.00 -15.62
CA LEU A 60 -14.93 15.13 -16.09
C LEU A 60 -14.65 15.40 -17.57
N THR A 61 -15.73 15.62 -18.34
CA THR A 61 -15.63 16.03 -19.75
C THR A 61 -15.56 17.54 -19.91
N ASN A 62 -15.99 18.30 -18.90
CA ASN A 62 -15.89 19.75 -18.81
C ASN A 62 -15.73 20.15 -17.34
N ALA A 63 -14.82 21.08 -17.08
CA ALA A 63 -14.54 21.62 -15.74
C ALA A 63 -14.76 23.15 -15.68
N ASP A 64 -15.37 23.76 -16.73
CA ASP A 64 -15.66 25.19 -16.74
C ASP A 64 -16.62 25.55 -15.60
N GLU A 65 -16.28 26.60 -14.86
CA GLU A 65 -17.07 27.10 -13.72
C GLU A 65 -17.31 26.08 -12.59
N LEU A 66 -16.45 25.03 -12.47
CA LEU A 66 -16.57 24.02 -11.43
C LEU A 66 -16.37 24.64 -10.03
N ASP A 67 -17.38 24.54 -9.16
CA ASP A 67 -17.20 24.80 -7.73
C ASP A 67 -16.44 23.61 -7.10
N VAL A 68 -15.15 23.80 -6.88
CA VAL A 68 -14.21 22.77 -6.39
C VAL A 68 -14.64 22.22 -5.03
N ASN A 69 -15.16 23.07 -4.12
CA ASN A 69 -15.58 22.60 -2.78
C ASN A 69 -16.87 21.79 -2.85
N ALA A 70 -17.82 22.23 -3.67
CA ALA A 70 -19.07 21.50 -3.87
C ALA A 70 -18.80 20.15 -4.57
N PHE A 71 -17.90 20.12 -5.54
CA PHE A 71 -17.51 18.89 -6.24
C PHE A 71 -16.83 17.89 -5.28
N GLU A 72 -15.83 18.33 -4.54
CA GLU A 72 -15.16 17.49 -3.52
C GLU A 72 -16.18 16.90 -2.56
N LYS A 73 -17.07 17.75 -2.02
CA LYS A 73 -18.10 17.28 -1.12
C LYS A 73 -19.02 16.24 -1.76
N ALA A 74 -19.47 16.45 -2.99
CA ALA A 74 -20.34 15.54 -3.70
C ALA A 74 -19.66 14.18 -3.97
N SER A 75 -18.37 14.18 -4.33
CA SER A 75 -17.58 12.97 -4.51
C SER A 75 -17.47 12.17 -3.21
N LEU A 76 -17.14 12.83 -2.10
CA LEU A 76 -17.01 12.20 -0.79
C LEU A 76 -18.36 11.69 -0.25
N ASP A 77 -19.44 12.46 -0.43
CA ASP A 77 -20.79 12.02 -0.04
C ASP A 77 -21.23 10.76 -0.82
N LYS A 78 -20.91 10.70 -2.12
CA LYS A 78 -21.23 9.55 -2.98
C LYS A 78 -20.57 8.27 -2.50
N MET A 79 -19.36 8.35 -1.97
CA MET A 79 -18.69 7.18 -1.38
C MET A 79 -19.13 6.86 0.05
N GLY A 80 -20.01 7.68 0.65
CA GLY A 80 -20.50 7.52 2.01
C GLY A 80 -19.49 7.91 3.09
N MET A 81 -18.61 8.85 2.79
CA MET A 81 -17.59 9.30 3.74
C MET A 81 -18.23 10.00 4.94
N ILE A 82 -17.86 9.58 6.13
CA ILE A 82 -18.35 10.17 7.38
C ILE A 82 -17.62 11.50 7.69
N PRO A 83 -18.27 12.46 8.38
CA PRO A 83 -17.69 13.79 8.60
C PRO A 83 -16.44 13.80 9.48
N GLU A 84 -16.20 12.74 10.25
CA GLU A 84 -15.02 12.59 11.10
C GLU A 84 -13.76 12.26 10.31
N ILE A 85 -13.89 11.82 9.05
CA ILE A 85 -12.77 11.53 8.15
C ILE A 85 -12.68 12.65 7.11
N ILE A 86 -11.56 13.34 7.11
CA ILE A 86 -11.23 14.36 6.09
C ILE A 86 -10.45 13.67 4.98
N VAL A 87 -10.77 14.02 3.73
CA VAL A 87 -9.97 13.54 2.59
C VAL A 87 -8.48 13.88 2.77
N ARG A 88 -7.61 12.96 2.41
CA ARG A 88 -6.16 13.07 2.62
C ARG A 88 -5.57 14.38 2.09
N TYR A 89 -6.04 14.83 0.94
CA TYR A 89 -5.69 16.12 0.35
C TYR A 89 -6.97 16.85 -0.08
N ARG A 90 -7.21 18.01 0.48
CA ARG A 90 -8.23 18.91 -0.04
C ARG A 90 -7.88 19.27 -1.49
N SER A 91 -8.86 19.40 -2.34
CA SER A 91 -8.66 19.63 -3.77
C SER A 91 -7.68 20.74 -4.11
N THR A 92 -7.70 21.83 -3.35
CA THR A 92 -6.79 22.98 -3.50
C THR A 92 -5.33 22.69 -3.14
N ASN A 93 -5.05 21.57 -2.46
CA ASN A 93 -3.71 21.15 -2.01
C ASN A 93 -3.28 19.82 -2.65
N PHE A 94 -4.05 19.29 -3.59
CA PHE A 94 -3.81 17.97 -4.17
C PHE A 94 -2.81 18.02 -5.34
N ASN A 95 -1.62 18.51 -5.05
CA ASN A 95 -0.57 18.67 -6.05
C ASN A 95 -0.20 17.36 -6.78
N HIS A 96 -0.29 16.21 -6.12
CA HIS A 96 0.01 14.91 -6.73
C HIS A 96 -0.70 14.72 -8.07
N VAL A 97 -1.98 15.06 -8.14
CA VAL A 97 -2.83 14.79 -9.31
C VAL A 97 -2.99 15.99 -10.23
N PHE A 98 -2.72 17.23 -9.76
CA PHE A 98 -2.83 18.42 -10.58
C PHE A 98 -1.49 18.98 -11.09
N GLY A 99 -0.37 18.58 -10.48
CA GLY A 99 0.96 19.05 -10.87
C GLY A 99 2.09 18.03 -10.68
N GLY A 100 1.81 16.92 -9.99
CA GLY A 100 2.82 15.95 -9.58
C GLY A 100 2.96 14.71 -10.47
N GLY A 101 2.21 14.62 -11.58
CA GLY A 101 2.30 13.50 -12.51
C GLY A 101 1.46 12.27 -12.15
N TYR A 102 0.57 12.36 -11.15
CA TYR A 102 -0.33 11.28 -10.73
C TYR A 102 -1.79 11.49 -11.17
N ALA A 103 -2.04 12.32 -12.19
CA ALA A 103 -3.37 12.55 -12.72
C ALA A 103 -4.04 11.24 -13.15
N ALA A 104 -5.25 10.96 -12.64
CA ALA A 104 -5.96 9.67 -12.77
C ALA A 104 -5.12 8.46 -12.36
N GLY A 105 -4.12 8.64 -11.51
CA GLY A 105 -3.14 7.64 -11.14
C GLY A 105 -2.88 7.51 -9.64
N TYR A 106 -3.58 8.25 -8.78
CA TYR A 106 -3.35 8.17 -7.34
C TYR A 106 -3.67 6.78 -6.75
N TYR A 107 -4.60 6.05 -7.35
CA TYR A 107 -4.91 4.67 -6.97
C TYR A 107 -3.70 3.72 -7.02
N SER A 108 -2.65 4.09 -7.77
CA SER A 108 -1.44 3.27 -7.91
C SER A 108 -0.73 2.99 -6.58
N TYR A 109 -0.86 3.85 -5.59
CA TYR A 109 -0.35 3.59 -4.24
C TYR A 109 -0.98 2.34 -3.62
N THR A 110 -2.32 2.23 -3.66
CA THR A 110 -3.03 1.05 -3.15
C THR A 110 -2.75 -0.19 -3.99
N TRP A 111 -2.67 -0.02 -5.32
CA TRP A 111 -2.33 -1.13 -6.21
C TRP A 111 -0.93 -1.66 -5.95
N ALA A 112 0.06 -0.78 -5.77
CA ALA A 112 1.42 -1.16 -5.42
C ALA A 112 1.49 -1.91 -4.07
N GLU A 113 0.68 -1.51 -3.09
CA GLU A 113 0.59 -2.23 -1.81
C GLU A 113 0.02 -3.65 -1.97
N VAL A 114 -0.96 -3.85 -2.87
CA VAL A 114 -1.47 -5.20 -3.19
C VAL A 114 -0.35 -6.06 -3.76
N LEU A 115 0.39 -5.52 -4.74
CA LEU A 115 1.51 -6.22 -5.37
C LEU A 115 2.64 -6.53 -4.36
N ASP A 116 2.99 -5.56 -3.51
CA ASP A 116 4.01 -5.73 -2.47
C ASP A 116 3.63 -6.81 -1.47
N ALA A 117 2.39 -6.78 -0.97
CA ALA A 117 1.92 -7.75 0.01
C ALA A 117 1.85 -9.17 -0.58
N ASP A 118 1.32 -9.34 -1.79
CA ASP A 118 1.23 -10.66 -2.44
C ASP A 118 2.63 -11.15 -2.87
N ALA A 119 3.53 -10.28 -3.30
CA ALA A 119 4.91 -10.65 -3.60
C ALA A 119 5.65 -11.15 -2.35
N TYR A 120 5.45 -10.48 -1.20
CA TYR A 120 5.99 -10.96 0.08
C TYR A 120 5.36 -12.27 0.53
N GLN A 121 4.07 -12.43 0.29
CA GLN A 121 3.34 -13.67 0.58
C GLN A 121 3.96 -14.89 -0.12
N ALA A 122 4.58 -14.73 -1.29
CA ALA A 122 5.31 -15.82 -1.96
C ALA A 122 6.44 -16.41 -1.11
N PHE A 123 7.12 -15.57 -0.33
CA PHE A 123 8.16 -16.03 0.60
C PHE A 123 7.53 -16.69 1.84
N VAL A 124 6.48 -16.08 2.40
CA VAL A 124 5.78 -16.64 3.57
C VAL A 124 5.23 -18.03 3.29
N GLU A 125 4.68 -18.26 2.09
CA GLU A 125 4.13 -19.56 1.66
C GLU A 125 5.17 -20.69 1.66
N THR A 126 6.46 -20.38 1.55
CA THR A 126 7.54 -21.38 1.64
C THR A 126 7.90 -21.77 3.07
N GLY A 127 7.45 -21.01 4.07
CA GLY A 127 7.91 -21.12 5.45
C GLY A 127 9.30 -20.55 5.72
N ASP A 128 9.94 -19.98 4.72
CA ASP A 128 11.26 -19.32 4.81
C ASP A 128 11.25 -17.98 4.08
N ILE A 129 11.21 -16.88 4.85
CA ILE A 129 11.22 -15.52 4.30
C ILE A 129 12.52 -15.16 3.54
N TYR A 130 13.53 -16.01 3.58
CA TYR A 130 14.79 -15.89 2.85
C TYR A 130 14.94 -16.94 1.74
N ASN A 131 13.86 -17.61 1.34
CA ASN A 131 13.88 -18.66 0.33
C ASN A 131 14.58 -18.19 -0.96
N GLN A 132 15.65 -18.89 -1.32
CA GLN A 132 16.53 -18.49 -2.42
C GLN A 132 15.92 -18.71 -3.81
N GLU A 133 15.01 -19.66 -3.95
CA GLU A 133 14.32 -19.89 -5.24
C GLU A 133 13.36 -18.76 -5.53
N VAL A 134 12.53 -18.38 -4.55
CA VAL A 134 11.61 -17.25 -4.64
C VAL A 134 12.39 -15.94 -4.83
N ALA A 135 13.46 -15.72 -4.05
CA ALA A 135 14.32 -14.54 -4.18
C ALA A 135 14.95 -14.44 -5.57
N THR A 136 15.43 -15.56 -6.14
CA THR A 136 16.00 -15.61 -7.48
C THR A 136 14.92 -15.33 -8.54
N SER A 137 13.72 -15.89 -8.40
CA SER A 137 12.60 -15.63 -9.30
C SER A 137 12.19 -14.15 -9.26
N PHE A 138 12.05 -13.58 -8.06
CA PHE A 138 11.73 -12.16 -7.87
C PHE A 138 12.78 -11.26 -8.53
N ARG A 139 14.06 -11.51 -8.26
CA ARG A 139 15.16 -10.75 -8.86
C ARG A 139 15.14 -10.82 -10.38
N LYS A 140 15.04 -12.02 -10.96
CA LYS A 140 15.12 -12.23 -12.41
C LYS A 140 13.91 -11.73 -13.19
N ASN A 141 12.72 -11.89 -12.62
CA ASN A 141 11.46 -11.59 -13.33
C ASN A 141 10.93 -10.18 -13.03
N ILE A 142 11.28 -9.60 -11.89
CA ILE A 142 10.81 -8.26 -11.49
C ILE A 142 11.98 -7.26 -11.53
N LEU A 143 12.99 -7.42 -10.65
CA LEU A 143 14.00 -6.39 -10.43
C LEU A 143 14.93 -6.18 -11.62
N GLU A 144 15.38 -7.25 -12.27
CA GLU A 144 16.29 -7.17 -13.43
C GLU A 144 15.56 -6.74 -14.71
N LYS A 145 14.26 -6.92 -14.78
CA LYS A 145 13.47 -6.64 -15.97
C LYS A 145 13.01 -5.18 -16.06
N GLY A 146 12.69 -4.57 -14.93
CA GLY A 146 12.11 -3.23 -14.93
C GLY A 146 10.88 -3.16 -15.84
N ASP A 147 10.89 -2.28 -16.83
CA ASP A 147 9.80 -2.04 -17.79
C ASP A 147 10.11 -2.63 -19.18
N SER A 148 10.90 -3.72 -19.25
CA SER A 148 11.29 -4.35 -20.53
C SER A 148 10.24 -5.25 -21.17
N GLU A 149 9.23 -5.65 -20.39
CA GLU A 149 8.10 -6.48 -20.80
C GLU A 149 6.83 -5.97 -20.05
N ASP A 150 5.66 -6.40 -20.49
CA ASP A 150 4.39 -6.10 -19.79
C ASP A 150 4.47 -6.51 -18.33
N ALA A 151 4.07 -5.60 -17.43
CA ALA A 151 4.22 -5.75 -15.99
C ALA A 151 3.47 -6.97 -15.44
N MET A 152 2.25 -7.25 -15.93
CA MET A 152 1.49 -8.43 -15.51
C MET A 152 2.14 -9.72 -16.00
N THR A 153 2.70 -9.72 -17.20
CA THR A 153 3.46 -10.86 -17.73
C THR A 153 4.66 -11.17 -16.84
N LEU A 154 5.41 -10.15 -16.40
CA LEU A 154 6.54 -10.32 -15.48
C LEU A 154 6.09 -10.82 -14.11
N TYR A 155 4.99 -10.29 -13.62
CA TYR A 155 4.42 -10.70 -12.34
C TYR A 155 3.99 -12.19 -12.36
N LEU A 156 3.32 -12.62 -13.43
CA LEU A 156 2.93 -14.02 -13.63
C LEU A 156 4.15 -14.96 -13.73
N LYS A 157 5.24 -14.52 -14.36
CA LYS A 157 6.51 -15.28 -14.38
C LYS A 157 7.11 -15.43 -12.98
N PHE A 158 6.97 -14.44 -12.12
CA PHE A 158 7.44 -14.48 -10.75
C PHE A 158 6.52 -15.30 -9.85
N ARG A 159 5.23 -14.95 -9.83
CA ARG A 159 4.26 -15.42 -8.82
C ARG A 159 3.52 -16.71 -9.24
N GLY A 160 3.43 -16.96 -10.56
CA GLY A 160 2.67 -18.08 -11.15
C GLY A 160 1.15 -17.88 -11.17
N LYS A 161 0.67 -16.75 -10.67
CA LYS A 161 -0.76 -16.36 -10.62
C LYS A 161 -0.90 -14.84 -10.65
N GLU A 162 -2.10 -14.35 -10.92
CA GLU A 162 -2.43 -12.93 -10.78
C GLU A 162 -2.33 -12.46 -9.31
N PRO A 163 -2.11 -11.16 -9.08
CA PRO A 163 -2.06 -10.60 -7.74
C PRO A 163 -3.38 -10.84 -6.98
N ASP A 164 -3.27 -11.18 -5.70
CA ASP A 164 -4.40 -11.39 -4.81
C ASP A 164 -4.39 -10.34 -3.70
N PRO A 165 -5.45 -9.53 -3.54
CA PRO A 165 -5.53 -8.51 -2.49
C PRO A 165 -5.60 -9.10 -1.07
N SER A 166 -5.88 -10.39 -0.91
CA SER A 166 -6.04 -11.03 0.40
C SER A 166 -4.80 -10.90 1.28
N ALA A 167 -3.59 -10.89 0.70
CA ALA A 167 -2.35 -10.68 1.46
C ALA A 167 -2.33 -9.28 2.11
N LEU A 168 -2.71 -8.24 1.38
CA LEU A 168 -2.82 -6.89 1.93
C LEU A 168 -3.93 -6.79 2.98
N LEU A 169 -5.09 -7.40 2.73
CA LEU A 169 -6.22 -7.38 3.66
C LEU A 169 -5.86 -8.06 4.98
N ARG A 170 -5.13 -9.18 4.96
CA ARG A 170 -4.59 -9.82 6.17
C ARG A 170 -3.58 -8.92 6.88
N LYS A 171 -2.61 -8.37 6.16
CA LYS A 171 -1.60 -7.44 6.71
C LYS A 171 -2.24 -6.25 7.44
N ARG A 172 -3.37 -5.77 6.95
CA ARG A 172 -4.11 -4.66 7.54
C ARG A 172 -5.17 -5.08 8.57
N GLY A 173 -5.33 -6.39 8.84
CA GLY A 173 -6.25 -6.92 9.83
C GLY A 173 -7.73 -6.86 9.43
N PHE A 174 -8.06 -6.76 8.13
CA PHE A 174 -9.44 -6.78 7.65
C PHE A 174 -10.00 -8.20 7.50
N ILE A 175 -9.14 -9.17 7.26
CA ILE A 175 -9.46 -10.60 7.22
C ILE A 175 -8.43 -11.41 8.00
N GLN A 176 -8.80 -12.65 8.36
CA GLN A 176 -7.92 -13.61 9.04
C GLN A 176 -7.09 -14.43 8.05
#